data_df7b1d47fd1242f4fba6fee3c5a86837
#
_entry.id   df7b1d47fd1242f4fba6fee3c5a86837
#
_cell.length_a   1.000
_cell.length_b   1.000
_cell.length_c   1.000
_cell.angle_alpha   90.00
_cell.angle_beta   90.00
_cell.angle_gamma   90.00
#
_symmetry.space_group_name_H-M   'P 1'
#
loop_
_entity.id
_entity.type
_entity.pdbx_description
1 polymer ?
#
loop_
_entity_poly.entity_id
_entity_poly.type
_entity_poly.pdbx_seq_one_letter_code
_entity_poly.pdbx_strand_id
1 'polypeptide(L)'
;MVEDIYDPLDEYINVFRDKFKKVSKETFEELAREAAIDVEANRETCRKVYDNEAVLAEVKNRITWWTVLCVVLWLLVIGGALVILAQHENWPIENLLIAGAVSVLSLVFLLMKVHPRLSDLKRERNNISAILSRLKEEAWSQMAPLNRLYDWDVLTRMMSKTVPRLEFDPYFTTQRLADLRKSYGWDDSFNAERSVVYSHSGLINGNPFVICRTRKMEMGTKTYYGSKTIYWTETVTDGNGNRRTVQRSETLHASVTAPYPEYFERTRLIYGNTAAPDLVFYRKPNGLAGKEGSLRFKWDKYRLHRKARNLKDGDFAMLTNEEFEVAFNTSNRNNNQQYALLFTPLAQQSMMKLLQDEETAFGDDFDFNKAKMINVIMARHMQDLNLDLNPRQYQGFDYDKAQEDFHRINAIYFHAIYFAFAPLLCVPMYQQIRPQSAIYGQDMQQKSSFWEHEALANFWGQDHFKHPDCVTNCILKTEEKQQGDGSTLLTVTAYGYRSVRRLTYISKYGGDGRYHNVPVEWDEYLPVAGNGRILMREDNTQEEANISQKQRLNHIGEILQKSHLDLYRRHIASKV
;
A
#
# COMPACT_ATOMS: atom_id res chain seq x y z
N MET A 1 -21.90 18.14 27.30
CA MET A 1 -21.60 17.93 25.87
C MET A 1 -21.97 16.50 25.54
N VAL A 2 -22.82 16.27 24.54
CA VAL A 2 -23.12 14.92 24.09
C VAL A 2 -21.85 14.42 23.40
N GLU A 3 -21.23 13.39 23.95
CA GLU A 3 -19.96 12.85 23.44
C GLU A 3 -20.17 11.70 22.46
N ASP A 4 -21.43 11.27 22.25
CA ASP A 4 -21.76 10.18 21.33
C ASP A 4 -21.96 10.71 19.90
N ILE A 5 -21.41 10.00 18.95
CA ILE A 5 -21.45 10.36 17.51
C ILE A 5 -22.61 9.62 16.88
N TYR A 6 -23.73 10.28 16.62
CA TYR A 6 -24.91 9.65 16.02
C TYR A 6 -25.02 9.80 14.50
N ASP A 7 -24.38 10.85 13.96
CA ASP A 7 -24.28 11.10 12.53
C ASP A 7 -22.84 11.36 12.13
N PRO A 8 -22.06 10.30 11.86
CA PRO A 8 -20.62 10.44 11.64
C PRO A 8 -20.25 11.29 10.44
N LEU A 9 -21.11 11.36 9.40
CA LEU A 9 -20.87 12.21 8.24
C LEU A 9 -21.02 13.69 8.60
N ASP A 10 -22.14 14.07 9.22
CA ASP A 10 -22.41 15.45 9.61
C ASP A 10 -21.41 15.93 10.68
N GLU A 11 -21.05 15.08 11.64
CA GLU A 11 -20.03 15.37 12.66
C GLU A 11 -18.63 15.56 12.06
N TYR A 12 -18.27 14.75 11.05
CA TYR A 12 -17.00 14.94 10.35
C TYR A 12 -16.96 16.30 9.63
N ILE A 13 -17.99 16.60 8.86
CA ILE A 13 -18.06 17.84 8.05
C ILE A 13 -18.05 19.08 8.94
N ASN A 14 -18.87 19.09 9.99
CA ASN A 14 -19.13 20.28 10.80
C ASN A 14 -18.16 20.46 11.97
N VAL A 15 -17.53 19.37 12.44
CA VAL A 15 -16.73 19.42 13.68
C VAL A 15 -15.34 18.84 13.50
N PHE A 16 -15.24 17.54 13.12
CA PHE A 16 -13.97 16.85 13.26
C PHE A 16 -12.93 17.24 12.21
N ARG A 17 -13.34 17.54 11.00
CA ARG A 17 -12.43 17.99 9.94
C ARG A 17 -11.67 19.26 10.33
N ASP A 18 -12.39 20.27 10.80
CA ASP A 18 -11.77 21.55 11.18
C ASP A 18 -11.00 21.43 12.50
N LYS A 19 -11.55 20.66 13.45
CA LYS A 19 -10.85 20.36 14.72
C LYS A 19 -9.53 19.64 14.46
N PHE A 20 -9.51 18.63 13.59
CA PHE A 20 -8.27 17.92 13.23
C PHE A 20 -7.26 18.84 12.56
N LYS A 21 -7.70 19.69 11.64
CA LYS A 21 -6.83 20.70 11.01
C LYS A 21 -6.18 21.61 12.02
N LYS A 22 -6.94 22.06 13.02
CA LYS A 22 -6.43 22.88 14.14
C LYS A 22 -5.41 22.09 14.98
N VAL A 23 -5.76 20.88 15.41
CA VAL A 23 -4.86 19.99 16.19
C VAL A 23 -3.59 19.68 15.42
N SER A 24 -3.68 19.42 14.12
CA SER A 24 -2.51 19.18 13.27
C SER A 24 -1.57 20.39 13.24
N LYS A 25 -2.14 21.61 13.10
CA LYS A 25 -1.35 22.85 13.12
C LYS A 25 -0.67 23.06 14.48
N GLU A 26 -1.41 22.94 15.56
CA GLU A 26 -0.87 23.06 16.92
C GLU A 26 0.24 22.04 17.18
N THR A 27 0.06 20.79 16.74
CA THR A 27 1.06 19.73 16.90
C THR A 27 2.34 20.02 16.13
N PHE A 28 2.24 20.48 14.88
CA PHE A 28 3.43 20.84 14.10
C PHE A 28 4.18 22.03 14.71
N GLU A 29 3.46 23.08 15.13
CA GLU A 29 4.04 24.26 15.78
C GLU A 29 4.70 23.91 17.11
N GLU A 30 4.15 22.95 17.86
CA GLU A 30 4.74 22.42 19.09
C GLU A 30 6.05 21.70 18.82
N LEU A 31 6.07 20.78 17.83
CA LEU A 31 7.28 20.07 17.39
C LEU A 31 8.36 21.02 16.88
N ALA A 32 7.97 22.03 16.09
CA ALA A 32 8.92 23.01 15.56
C ALA A 32 9.55 23.87 16.67
N ARG A 33 8.76 24.27 17.67
CA ARG A 33 9.28 25.00 18.86
C ARG A 33 10.21 24.14 19.71
N GLU A 34 9.85 22.87 19.92
CA GLU A 34 10.69 21.93 20.67
C GLU A 34 12.01 21.64 19.94
N ALA A 35 11.96 21.57 18.61
CA ALA A 35 13.13 21.41 17.74
C ALA A 35 14.05 22.65 17.76
N ALA A 36 13.54 23.84 18.12
CA ALA A 36 14.25 25.11 18.11
C ALA A 36 14.92 25.41 16.73
N ILE A 37 14.17 25.20 15.65
CA ILE A 37 14.67 25.42 14.27
C ILE A 37 14.75 26.91 13.95
N ASP A 38 15.85 27.32 13.32
CA ASP A 38 15.93 28.60 12.64
C ASP A 38 15.26 28.51 11.26
N VAL A 39 13.96 28.90 11.24
CA VAL A 39 13.12 28.82 10.04
C VAL A 39 13.62 29.73 8.94
N GLU A 40 14.10 30.94 9.29
CA GLU A 40 14.55 31.91 8.30
C GLU A 40 15.85 31.46 7.64
N ALA A 41 16.79 30.91 8.41
CA ALA A 41 18.02 30.33 7.86
C ALA A 41 17.73 29.17 6.91
N ASN A 42 16.75 28.30 7.26
CA ASN A 42 16.35 27.21 6.40
C ASN A 42 15.71 27.70 5.09
N ARG A 43 14.79 28.68 5.17
CA ARG A 43 14.16 29.28 3.98
C ARG A 43 15.19 29.90 3.03
N GLU A 44 16.19 30.61 3.57
CA GLU A 44 17.26 31.17 2.75
C GLU A 44 18.07 30.07 2.04
N THR A 45 18.42 28.99 2.77
CA THR A 45 19.13 27.85 2.19
C THR A 45 18.29 27.14 1.12
N CYS A 46 17.00 26.90 1.39
CA CYS A 46 16.07 26.28 0.44
C CYS A 46 15.88 27.13 -0.83
N ARG A 47 15.81 28.48 -0.69
CA ARG A 47 15.76 29.37 -1.85
C ARG A 47 17.00 29.17 -2.75
N LYS A 48 18.20 29.13 -2.15
CA LYS A 48 19.43 28.85 -2.90
C LYS A 48 19.40 27.46 -3.57
N VAL A 49 18.81 26.46 -2.91
CA VAL A 49 18.63 25.12 -3.50
C VAL A 49 17.75 25.21 -4.75
N TYR A 50 16.57 25.82 -4.67
CA TYR A 50 15.64 25.91 -5.80
C TYR A 50 16.20 26.77 -6.96
N ASP A 51 16.89 27.87 -6.65
CA ASP A 51 17.56 28.68 -7.67
C ASP A 51 18.62 27.86 -8.44
N ASN A 52 19.44 27.09 -7.72
CA ASN A 52 20.45 26.22 -8.35
C ASN A 52 19.81 25.02 -9.08
N GLU A 53 18.69 24.49 -8.62
CA GLU A 53 17.94 23.44 -9.35
C GLU A 53 17.40 23.97 -10.69
N ALA A 54 16.89 25.20 -10.72
CA ALA A 54 16.46 25.85 -11.97
C ALA A 54 17.60 26.02 -12.94
N VAL A 55 18.76 26.54 -12.48
CA VAL A 55 19.98 26.69 -13.30
C VAL A 55 20.46 25.32 -13.79
N LEU A 56 20.47 24.29 -12.94
CA LEU A 56 20.86 22.93 -13.32
C LEU A 56 19.94 22.35 -14.41
N ALA A 57 18.65 22.61 -14.34
CA ALA A 57 17.68 22.17 -15.35
C ALA A 57 17.96 22.86 -16.70
N GLU A 58 18.28 24.16 -16.69
CA GLU A 58 18.63 24.89 -17.90
C GLU A 58 19.93 24.36 -18.54
N VAL A 59 20.96 24.12 -17.74
CA VAL A 59 22.22 23.55 -18.22
C VAL A 59 22.02 22.14 -18.79
N LYS A 60 21.19 21.28 -18.12
CA LYS A 60 20.83 19.96 -18.65
C LYS A 60 20.13 20.07 -20.01
N ASN A 61 19.20 20.99 -20.18
CA ASN A 61 18.53 21.21 -21.46
C ASN A 61 19.52 21.62 -22.56
N ARG A 62 20.45 22.54 -22.24
CA ARG A 62 21.55 22.94 -23.17
C ARG A 62 22.42 21.74 -23.54
N ILE A 63 22.80 20.89 -22.58
CA ILE A 63 23.57 19.66 -22.84
C ILE A 63 22.81 18.75 -23.79
N THR A 64 21.51 18.56 -23.58
CA THR A 64 20.66 17.72 -24.44
C THR A 64 20.66 18.22 -25.87
N TRP A 65 20.47 19.54 -26.10
CA TRP A 65 20.51 20.14 -27.42
C TRP A 65 21.85 19.94 -28.11
N TRP A 66 22.97 20.20 -27.42
CA TRP A 66 24.32 20.01 -27.96
C TRP A 66 24.63 18.53 -28.21
N THR A 67 24.07 17.61 -27.41
CA THR A 67 24.23 16.18 -27.63
C THR A 67 23.46 15.73 -28.87
N VAL A 68 22.23 16.20 -29.09
CA VAL A 68 21.47 15.93 -30.32
C VAL A 68 22.21 16.43 -31.54
N LEU A 69 22.71 17.68 -31.47
CA LEU A 69 23.53 18.24 -32.57
C LEU A 69 24.79 17.40 -32.83
N CYS A 70 25.45 16.92 -31.78
CA CYS A 70 26.62 16.05 -31.89
C CYS A 70 26.26 14.73 -32.62
N VAL A 71 25.13 14.10 -32.27
CA VAL A 71 24.68 12.87 -32.93
C VAL A 71 24.34 13.10 -34.40
N VAL A 72 23.63 14.20 -34.71
CA VAL A 72 23.30 14.56 -36.09
C VAL A 72 24.57 14.77 -36.94
N LEU A 73 25.55 15.50 -36.40
CA LEU A 73 26.82 15.71 -37.10
C LEU A 73 27.61 14.41 -37.30
N TRP A 74 27.63 13.52 -36.32
CA TRP A 74 28.24 12.20 -36.47
C TRP A 74 27.52 11.36 -37.54
N LEU A 75 26.18 11.40 -37.62
CA LEU A 75 25.43 10.73 -38.67
C LEU A 75 25.77 11.30 -40.07
N LEU A 76 26.00 12.62 -40.20
CA LEU A 76 26.44 13.22 -41.44
C LEU A 76 27.87 12.77 -41.82
N VAL A 77 28.79 12.70 -40.86
CA VAL A 77 30.15 12.21 -41.09
C VAL A 77 30.17 10.78 -41.53
N ILE A 78 29.46 9.89 -40.79
CA ILE A 78 29.42 8.45 -41.08
C ILE A 78 28.65 8.18 -42.39
N GLY A 79 27.49 8.85 -42.54
CA GLY A 79 26.66 8.72 -43.75
C GLY A 79 27.41 9.13 -45.03
N GLY A 80 28.10 10.29 -44.99
CA GLY A 80 28.92 10.76 -46.10
C GLY A 80 30.09 9.80 -46.44
N ALA A 81 30.76 9.27 -45.39
CA ALA A 81 31.82 8.26 -45.59
C ALA A 81 31.27 6.96 -46.20
N LEU A 82 30.11 6.49 -45.76
CA LEU A 82 29.46 5.29 -46.31
C LEU A 82 29.03 5.49 -47.78
N VAL A 83 28.50 6.67 -48.12
CA VAL A 83 28.13 7.03 -49.48
C VAL A 83 29.35 7.03 -50.39
N ILE A 84 30.47 7.61 -49.99
CA ILE A 84 31.71 7.62 -50.73
C ILE A 84 32.20 6.19 -50.98
N LEU A 85 32.18 5.32 -49.95
CA LEU A 85 32.62 3.91 -50.06
C LEU A 85 31.73 3.06 -50.96
N ALA A 86 30.38 3.25 -50.84
CA ALA A 86 29.41 2.39 -51.54
C ALA A 86 29.13 2.84 -52.99
N GLN A 87 29.31 4.10 -53.32
CA GLN A 87 28.90 4.71 -54.60
C GLN A 87 30.05 5.30 -55.42
N HIS A 88 31.31 5.06 -55.06
CA HIS A 88 32.48 5.65 -55.73
C HIS A 88 32.57 5.28 -57.24
N GLU A 89 31.99 4.19 -57.69
CA GLU A 89 31.95 3.77 -59.08
C GLU A 89 30.70 4.25 -59.85
N ASN A 90 29.60 4.53 -59.18
CA ASN A 90 28.30 4.76 -59.81
C ASN A 90 27.85 6.25 -59.81
N TRP A 91 28.45 7.12 -58.97
CA TRP A 91 28.04 8.51 -58.83
C TRP A 91 28.99 9.49 -59.57
N PRO A 92 28.45 10.62 -60.08
CA PRO A 92 29.28 11.72 -60.61
C PRO A 92 30.24 12.23 -59.55
N ILE A 93 31.47 12.55 -59.98
CA ILE A 93 32.56 13.05 -59.12
C ILE A 93 32.11 14.25 -58.28
N GLU A 94 31.26 15.11 -58.83
CA GLU A 94 30.73 16.31 -58.16
C GLU A 94 29.93 15.95 -56.89
N ASN A 95 29.10 14.93 -56.94
CA ASN A 95 28.30 14.48 -55.77
C ASN A 95 29.19 13.84 -54.68
N LEU A 96 30.21 13.11 -55.05
CA LEU A 96 31.21 12.56 -54.12
C LEU A 96 32.02 13.64 -53.43
N LEU A 97 32.41 14.69 -54.19
CA LEU A 97 33.11 15.86 -53.63
C LEU A 97 32.20 16.62 -52.62
N ILE A 98 30.91 16.80 -52.92
CA ILE A 98 29.96 17.44 -52.03
C ILE A 98 29.80 16.60 -50.73
N ALA A 99 29.60 15.30 -50.83
CA ALA A 99 29.50 14.42 -49.69
C ALA A 99 30.76 14.45 -48.81
N GLY A 100 31.94 14.44 -49.44
CA GLY A 100 33.23 14.59 -48.75
C GLY A 100 33.38 15.92 -48.02
N ALA A 101 33.04 17.00 -48.73
CA ALA A 101 33.11 18.35 -48.14
C ALA A 101 32.17 18.51 -46.95
N VAL A 102 30.92 18.03 -47.01
CA VAL A 102 29.97 18.05 -45.92
C VAL A 102 30.48 17.22 -44.73
N SER A 103 31.05 16.04 -44.98
CA SER A 103 31.59 15.20 -43.89
C SER A 103 32.78 15.87 -43.20
N VAL A 104 33.71 16.44 -43.95
CA VAL A 104 34.89 17.13 -43.40
C VAL A 104 34.48 18.39 -42.62
N LEU A 105 33.58 19.21 -43.16
CA LEU A 105 33.08 20.40 -42.46
C LEU A 105 32.33 20.02 -41.17
N SER A 106 31.51 19.00 -41.23
CA SER A 106 30.79 18.46 -40.05
C SER A 106 31.78 17.97 -38.99
N LEU A 107 32.82 17.24 -39.37
CA LEU A 107 33.87 16.76 -38.47
C LEU A 107 34.65 17.92 -37.83
N VAL A 108 35.07 18.89 -38.61
CA VAL A 108 35.79 20.09 -38.11
C VAL A 108 34.92 20.87 -37.12
N PHE A 109 33.65 21.09 -37.44
CA PHE A 109 32.71 21.78 -36.53
C PHE A 109 32.48 20.99 -35.25
N LEU A 110 32.36 19.67 -35.36
CA LEU A 110 32.20 18.76 -34.25
C LEU A 110 33.38 18.81 -33.28
N LEU A 111 34.60 18.76 -33.79
CA LEU A 111 35.83 18.77 -32.99
C LEU A 111 36.15 20.18 -32.43
N MET A 112 35.94 21.24 -33.19
CA MET A 112 36.33 22.59 -32.79
C MET A 112 35.28 23.35 -31.98
N LYS A 113 33.98 23.02 -32.12
CA LYS A 113 32.89 23.75 -31.46
C LYS A 113 32.04 22.89 -30.56
N VAL A 114 31.55 21.72 -31.03
CA VAL A 114 30.58 20.90 -30.31
C VAL A 114 31.22 20.18 -29.12
N HIS A 115 32.33 19.51 -29.33
CA HIS A 115 33.03 18.77 -28.26
C HIS A 115 33.52 19.67 -27.12
N PRO A 116 34.22 20.78 -27.35
CA PRO A 116 34.64 21.68 -26.27
C PRO A 116 33.44 22.25 -25.51
N ARG A 117 32.39 22.70 -26.25
CA ARG A 117 31.20 23.27 -25.62
C ARG A 117 30.45 22.25 -24.74
N LEU A 118 30.33 21.00 -25.21
CA LEU A 118 29.76 19.92 -24.43
C LEU A 118 30.59 19.62 -23.18
N SER A 119 31.92 19.65 -23.29
CA SER A 119 32.82 19.45 -22.14
C SER A 119 32.65 20.55 -21.10
N ASP A 120 32.57 21.80 -21.53
CA ASP A 120 32.38 22.96 -20.64
C ASP A 120 31.03 22.89 -19.92
N LEU A 121 29.94 22.62 -20.66
CA LEU A 121 28.62 22.45 -20.08
C LEU A 121 28.52 21.26 -19.09
N LYS A 122 29.21 20.15 -19.36
CA LYS A 122 29.29 19.03 -18.43
C LYS A 122 30.06 19.39 -17.17
N ARG A 123 31.13 20.21 -17.29
CA ARG A 123 31.87 20.71 -16.13
C ARG A 123 31.01 21.65 -15.29
N GLU A 124 30.30 22.59 -15.95
CA GLU A 124 29.35 23.50 -15.31
C GLU A 124 28.25 22.74 -14.57
N ARG A 125 27.61 21.74 -15.21
CA ARG A 125 26.63 20.84 -14.57
C ARG A 125 27.21 20.16 -13.31
N ASN A 126 28.44 19.65 -13.39
CA ASN A 126 29.06 18.96 -12.26
C ASN A 126 29.34 19.93 -11.10
N ASN A 127 29.77 21.14 -11.39
CA ASN A 127 29.99 22.18 -10.38
C ASN A 127 28.68 22.57 -9.68
N ILE A 128 27.63 22.86 -10.47
CA ILE A 128 26.30 23.18 -9.92
C ILE A 128 25.76 22.02 -9.10
N SER A 129 25.92 20.78 -9.58
CA SER A 129 25.49 19.59 -8.85
C SER A 129 26.22 19.43 -7.50
N ALA A 130 27.51 19.74 -7.44
CA ALA A 130 28.28 19.71 -6.20
C ALA A 130 27.82 20.80 -5.20
N ILE A 131 27.57 22.02 -5.70
CA ILE A 131 27.01 23.12 -4.88
C ILE A 131 25.63 22.72 -4.35
N LEU A 132 24.78 22.16 -5.21
CA LEU A 132 23.43 21.73 -4.86
C LEU A 132 23.44 20.62 -3.80
N SER A 133 24.32 19.62 -3.91
CA SER A 133 24.48 18.58 -2.90
C SER A 133 24.85 19.16 -1.54
N ARG A 134 25.80 20.11 -1.50
CA ARG A 134 26.21 20.77 -0.27
C ARG A 134 25.09 21.59 0.36
N LEU A 135 24.36 22.38 -0.45
CA LEU A 135 23.22 23.16 0.04
C LEU A 135 22.09 22.25 0.58
N LYS A 136 21.83 21.14 -0.08
CA LYS A 136 20.87 20.14 0.42
C LYS A 136 21.32 19.51 1.73
N GLU A 137 22.59 19.15 1.85
CA GLU A 137 23.14 18.63 3.12
C GLU A 137 23.02 19.67 4.25
N GLU A 138 23.28 20.95 3.96
CA GLU A 138 23.10 22.04 4.91
C GLU A 138 21.63 22.17 5.33
N ALA A 139 20.69 22.20 4.38
CA ALA A 139 19.25 22.26 4.66
C ALA A 139 18.76 21.03 5.47
N TRP A 140 19.24 19.82 5.15
CA TRP A 140 18.98 18.63 5.93
C TRP A 140 19.51 18.73 7.37
N SER A 141 20.70 19.30 7.57
CA SER A 141 21.27 19.50 8.90
C SER A 141 20.47 20.51 9.73
N GLN A 142 19.96 21.57 9.10
CA GLN A 142 19.07 22.56 9.73
C GLN A 142 17.75 21.94 10.17
N MET A 143 17.19 21.01 9.39
CA MET A 143 15.93 20.33 9.69
C MET A 143 16.11 19.08 10.57
N ALA A 144 17.32 18.61 10.80
CA ALA A 144 17.59 17.39 11.55
C ALA A 144 16.95 17.37 12.96
N PRO A 145 16.91 18.48 13.75
CA PRO A 145 16.27 18.48 15.05
C PRO A 145 14.76 18.19 14.97
N LEU A 146 14.04 18.76 13.99
CA LEU A 146 12.62 18.49 13.76
C LEU A 146 12.39 17.08 13.24
N ASN A 147 13.18 16.65 12.25
CA ASN A 147 13.08 15.34 11.64
C ASN A 147 13.27 14.20 12.66
N ARG A 148 13.99 14.44 13.77
CA ARG A 148 14.17 13.48 14.87
C ARG A 148 13.00 13.45 15.85
N LEU A 149 12.13 14.48 15.88
CA LEU A 149 10.99 14.53 16.79
C LEU A 149 9.74 13.83 16.27
N TYR A 150 9.70 13.51 14.97
CA TYR A 150 8.61 12.70 14.45
C TYR A 150 8.69 11.27 14.97
N ASP A 151 7.61 10.81 15.59
CA ASP A 151 7.47 9.45 16.07
C ASP A 151 6.28 8.72 15.41
N TRP A 152 6.13 7.45 15.71
CA TRP A 152 5.05 6.61 15.18
C TRP A 152 3.66 6.97 15.71
N ASP A 153 3.60 7.73 16.81
CA ASP A 153 2.35 8.05 17.50
C ASP A 153 1.80 9.44 17.13
N VAL A 154 2.44 10.18 16.23
CA VAL A 154 2.03 11.55 15.86
C VAL A 154 0.58 11.60 15.42
N LEU A 155 0.19 10.77 14.43
CA LEU A 155 -1.17 10.74 13.91
C LEU A 155 -2.17 10.24 14.96
N THR A 156 -1.86 9.14 15.66
CA THR A 156 -2.76 8.54 16.65
C THR A 156 -3.05 9.47 17.81
N ARG A 157 -2.05 10.25 18.27
CA ARG A 157 -2.25 11.32 19.28
C ARG A 157 -3.16 12.44 18.77
N MET A 158 -3.00 12.89 17.52
CA MET A 158 -3.88 13.92 16.93
C MET A 158 -5.31 13.39 16.78
N MET A 159 -5.49 12.14 16.39
CA MET A 159 -6.80 11.50 16.28
C MET A 159 -7.50 11.41 17.64
N SER A 160 -6.80 10.97 18.69
CA SER A 160 -7.35 10.89 20.05
C SER A 160 -7.73 12.27 20.62
N LYS A 161 -6.99 13.33 20.26
CA LYS A 161 -7.37 14.72 20.62
C LYS A 161 -8.60 15.23 19.83
N THR A 162 -8.87 14.65 18.65
CA THR A 162 -9.93 15.11 17.74
C THR A 162 -11.24 14.38 17.97
N VAL A 163 -11.23 13.05 17.95
CA VAL A 163 -12.41 12.20 18.07
C VAL A 163 -12.59 11.83 19.56
N PRO A 164 -13.78 12.08 20.14
CA PRO A 164 -14.00 11.78 21.55
C PRO A 164 -13.94 10.27 21.81
N ARG A 165 -13.34 9.89 22.92
CA ARG A 165 -13.23 8.49 23.40
C ARG A 165 -12.56 7.54 22.41
N LEU A 166 -11.75 8.06 21.49
CA LEU A 166 -10.86 7.28 20.66
C LEU A 166 -9.46 7.29 21.27
N GLU A 167 -8.98 6.14 21.66
CA GLU A 167 -7.67 5.94 22.29
C GLU A 167 -6.89 4.89 21.49
N PHE A 168 -5.64 5.18 21.19
CA PHE A 168 -4.76 4.22 20.54
C PHE A 168 -3.76 3.66 21.55
N ASP A 169 -3.56 2.36 21.50
CA ASP A 169 -2.47 1.72 22.21
C ASP A 169 -1.13 2.08 21.56
N PRO A 170 -0.04 2.22 22.30
CA PRO A 170 1.31 2.48 21.73
C PRO A 170 1.73 1.37 20.76
N TYR A 171 1.30 0.15 21.02
CA TYR A 171 1.44 -1.04 20.18
C TYR A 171 0.39 -2.08 20.59
N PHE A 172 0.17 -3.09 19.75
CA PHE A 172 -0.82 -4.12 20.04
C PHE A 172 -0.32 -5.11 21.10
N THR A 173 -0.81 -4.96 22.32
CA THR A 173 -0.37 -5.75 23.48
C THR A 173 -1.00 -7.15 23.53
N THR A 174 -0.34 -8.08 24.24
CA THR A 174 -0.88 -9.41 24.55
C THR A 174 -2.18 -9.33 25.34
N GLN A 175 -2.32 -8.32 26.22
CA GLN A 175 -3.55 -8.10 26.99
C GLN A 175 -4.71 -7.71 26.07
N ARG A 176 -4.53 -6.76 25.16
CA ARG A 176 -5.57 -6.36 24.19
C ARG A 176 -6.01 -7.55 23.32
N LEU A 177 -5.06 -8.37 22.89
CA LEU A 177 -5.36 -9.60 22.15
C LEU A 177 -6.13 -10.61 23.00
N ALA A 178 -5.74 -10.78 24.26
CA ALA A 178 -6.45 -11.66 25.21
C ALA A 178 -7.89 -11.18 25.47
N ASP A 179 -8.13 -9.87 25.57
CA ASP A 179 -9.46 -9.29 25.71
C ASP A 179 -10.34 -9.60 24.50
N LEU A 180 -9.83 -9.41 23.29
CA LEU A 180 -10.53 -9.74 22.05
C LEU A 180 -10.90 -11.23 22.00
N ARG A 181 -10.00 -12.11 22.42
CA ARG A 181 -10.25 -13.57 22.45
C ARG A 181 -11.28 -13.97 23.51
N LYS A 182 -11.04 -13.59 24.78
CA LYS A 182 -11.82 -14.07 25.92
C LYS A 182 -13.19 -13.39 26.01
N SER A 183 -13.24 -12.07 25.80
CA SER A 183 -14.47 -11.29 26.00
C SER A 183 -15.33 -11.23 24.74
N TYR A 184 -14.74 -11.29 23.54
CA TYR A 184 -15.47 -11.11 22.28
C TYR A 184 -15.41 -12.31 21.34
N GLY A 185 -14.62 -13.36 21.68
CA GLY A 185 -14.56 -14.59 20.89
C GLY A 185 -13.77 -14.48 19.59
N TRP A 186 -12.74 -13.62 19.56
CA TRP A 186 -11.81 -13.57 18.42
C TRP A 186 -11.07 -14.88 18.26
N ASP A 187 -11.03 -15.40 17.04
CA ASP A 187 -10.36 -16.67 16.71
C ASP A 187 -9.02 -16.40 16.02
N ASP A 188 -7.94 -16.97 16.56
CA ASP A 188 -6.59 -16.88 16.01
C ASP A 188 -6.40 -17.61 14.68
N SER A 189 -7.30 -18.52 14.31
CA SER A 189 -7.27 -19.15 12.99
C SER A 189 -7.24 -18.13 11.87
N PHE A 190 -7.77 -16.92 12.13
CA PHE A 190 -7.66 -15.78 11.20
C PHE A 190 -6.22 -15.51 10.77
N ASN A 191 -5.24 -15.60 11.69
CA ASN A 191 -3.85 -15.26 11.40
C ASN A 191 -2.98 -16.47 11.03
N ALA A 192 -3.50 -17.70 11.10
CA ALA A 192 -2.73 -18.92 10.86
C ALA A 192 -2.03 -18.91 9.48
N GLU A 193 -2.76 -18.50 8.43
CA GLU A 193 -2.29 -18.47 7.04
C GLU A 193 -1.89 -17.05 6.57
N ARG A 194 -1.79 -16.09 7.49
CA ARG A 194 -1.50 -14.68 7.18
C ARG A 194 -0.27 -14.21 7.91
N SER A 195 0.37 -13.18 7.35
CA SER A 195 1.43 -12.41 8.02
C SER A 195 0.91 -10.99 8.25
N VAL A 196 1.08 -10.46 9.44
CA VAL A 196 0.71 -9.09 9.77
C VAL A 196 1.76 -8.13 9.21
N VAL A 197 1.34 -7.22 8.33
CA VAL A 197 2.20 -6.19 7.76
C VAL A 197 2.31 -5.00 8.70
N TYR A 198 1.17 -4.56 9.26
CA TYR A 198 1.10 -3.61 10.37
C TYR A 198 -0.20 -3.83 11.16
N SER A 199 -0.22 -3.36 12.41
CA SER A 199 -1.42 -3.33 13.25
C SER A 199 -1.45 -2.08 14.13
N HIS A 200 -2.64 -1.50 14.34
CA HIS A 200 -2.89 -0.42 15.27
C HIS A 200 -4.09 -0.82 16.11
N SER A 201 -3.90 -0.94 17.41
CA SER A 201 -4.97 -1.27 18.35
C SER A 201 -5.36 -0.08 19.22
N GLY A 202 -6.49 -0.22 19.88
CA GLY A 202 -6.98 0.81 20.78
C GLY A 202 -8.38 0.54 21.28
N LEU A 203 -8.99 1.60 21.81
CA LEU A 203 -10.38 1.63 22.27
C LEU A 203 -11.15 2.75 21.57
N ILE A 204 -12.39 2.45 21.20
CA ILE A 204 -13.37 3.47 20.84
C ILE A 204 -14.62 3.25 21.68
N ASN A 205 -15.04 4.30 22.41
CA ASN A 205 -16.10 4.19 23.40
C ASN A 205 -15.87 3.06 24.44
N GLY A 206 -14.60 2.77 24.76
CA GLY A 206 -14.20 1.69 25.68
C GLY A 206 -14.19 0.30 25.07
N ASN A 207 -14.58 0.13 23.82
CA ASN A 207 -14.60 -1.15 23.12
C ASN A 207 -13.34 -1.33 22.27
N PRO A 208 -12.71 -2.51 22.27
CA PRO A 208 -11.44 -2.74 21.60
C PRO A 208 -11.58 -2.78 20.07
N PHE A 209 -10.59 -2.22 19.40
CA PHE A 209 -10.43 -2.33 17.96
C PHE A 209 -8.99 -2.66 17.56
N VAL A 210 -8.84 -3.19 16.34
CA VAL A 210 -7.55 -3.36 15.67
C VAL A 210 -7.71 -3.00 14.19
N ILE A 211 -6.95 -2.01 13.72
CA ILE A 211 -6.76 -1.77 12.30
C ILE A 211 -5.51 -2.55 11.89
N CYS A 212 -5.62 -3.47 10.95
CA CYS A 212 -4.50 -4.27 10.51
C CYS A 212 -4.46 -4.46 9.00
N ARG A 213 -3.26 -4.51 8.44
CA ARG A 213 -3.01 -5.06 7.11
C ARG A 213 -2.35 -6.41 7.24
N THR A 214 -2.93 -7.39 6.58
CA THR A 214 -2.39 -8.75 6.57
C THR A 214 -2.14 -9.21 5.15
N ARG A 215 -1.04 -9.93 4.94
CA ARG A 215 -0.70 -10.62 3.70
C ARG A 215 -1.12 -12.07 3.81
N LYS A 216 -1.86 -12.55 2.81
CA LYS A 216 -2.25 -13.96 2.65
C LYS A 216 -1.73 -14.50 1.33
N MET A 217 -1.31 -15.75 1.30
CA MET A 217 -1.02 -16.48 0.07
C MET A 217 -2.21 -17.38 -0.28
N GLU A 218 -2.60 -17.37 -1.55
CA GLU A 218 -3.59 -18.29 -2.11
C GLU A 218 -3.00 -18.94 -3.36
N MET A 219 -3.29 -20.23 -3.55
CA MET A 219 -2.82 -20.92 -4.73
C MET A 219 -3.79 -20.67 -5.90
N GLY A 220 -3.42 -19.74 -6.78
CA GLY A 220 -4.08 -19.47 -8.04
C GLY A 220 -3.59 -20.37 -9.16
N THR A 221 -3.82 -19.95 -10.41
CA THR A 221 -3.37 -20.67 -11.61
C THR A 221 -2.80 -19.68 -12.62
N LYS A 222 -1.72 -20.08 -13.30
CA LYS A 222 -1.09 -19.34 -14.40
C LYS A 222 -1.04 -20.18 -15.65
N THR A 223 -1.44 -19.58 -16.78
CA THR A 223 -1.40 -20.26 -18.08
C THR A 223 -0.13 -19.86 -18.82
N TYR A 224 0.62 -20.85 -19.24
CA TYR A 224 1.85 -20.74 -20.03
C TYR A 224 1.56 -21.16 -21.46
N TYR A 225 2.20 -20.50 -22.42
CA TYR A 225 1.98 -20.73 -23.84
C TYR A 225 3.25 -21.20 -24.51
N GLY A 226 3.10 -22.10 -25.48
CA GLY A 226 4.17 -22.54 -26.33
C GLY A 226 3.73 -22.55 -27.79
N SER A 227 4.67 -22.49 -28.71
CA SER A 227 4.41 -22.56 -30.14
C SER A 227 5.46 -23.38 -30.87
N LYS A 228 5.06 -23.98 -31.99
CA LYS A 228 5.94 -24.72 -32.90
C LYS A 228 5.51 -24.46 -34.32
N THR A 229 6.39 -23.93 -35.12
CA THR A 229 6.15 -23.79 -36.57
C THR A 229 6.50 -25.09 -37.29
N ILE A 230 5.57 -25.58 -38.07
CA ILE A 230 5.73 -26.75 -38.93
C ILE A 230 5.75 -26.30 -40.38
N TYR A 231 6.46 -27.05 -41.22
CA TYR A 231 6.59 -26.79 -42.64
C TYR A 231 6.28 -28.08 -43.39
N TRP A 232 5.50 -27.96 -44.48
CA TRP A 232 5.25 -29.08 -45.38
C TRP A 232 5.14 -28.59 -46.81
N THR A 233 5.21 -29.51 -47.75
CA THR A 233 4.98 -29.23 -49.16
C THR A 233 3.66 -29.83 -49.61
N GLU A 234 2.89 -29.03 -50.36
CA GLU A 234 1.60 -29.42 -50.92
C GLU A 234 1.67 -29.29 -52.46
N THR A 235 1.16 -30.30 -53.17
CA THR A 235 1.04 -30.21 -54.62
C THR A 235 -0.32 -29.60 -54.96
N VAL A 236 -0.29 -28.38 -55.49
CA VAL A 236 -1.49 -27.65 -55.92
C VAL A 236 -1.57 -27.68 -57.42
N THR A 237 -2.77 -27.97 -57.95
CA THR A 237 -3.05 -27.89 -59.39
C THR A 237 -3.60 -26.50 -59.69
N ASP A 238 -2.99 -25.80 -60.64
CA ASP A 238 -3.46 -24.50 -61.10
C ASP A 238 -4.70 -24.64 -62.00
N GLY A 239 -5.39 -23.52 -62.30
CA GLY A 239 -6.58 -23.49 -63.16
C GLY A 239 -6.38 -24.00 -64.57
N ASN A 240 -5.14 -24.25 -64.99
CA ASN A 240 -4.75 -24.78 -66.29
C ASN A 240 -4.31 -26.26 -66.23
N GLY A 241 -4.48 -26.94 -65.10
CA GLY A 241 -4.16 -28.33 -64.90
C GLY A 241 -2.67 -28.63 -64.56
N ASN A 242 -1.81 -27.63 -64.44
CA ASN A 242 -0.40 -27.84 -64.12
C ASN A 242 -0.22 -28.05 -62.60
N ARG A 243 0.57 -29.04 -62.25
CA ARG A 243 0.92 -29.35 -60.85
C ARG A 243 2.18 -28.57 -60.45
N ARG A 244 2.07 -27.79 -59.34
CA ARG A 244 3.24 -27.15 -58.73
C ARG A 244 3.32 -27.51 -57.24
N THR A 245 4.52 -27.67 -56.73
CA THR A 245 4.78 -27.88 -55.32
C THR A 245 4.85 -26.50 -54.62
N VAL A 246 4.00 -26.31 -53.64
CA VAL A 246 3.97 -25.09 -52.82
C VAL A 246 4.41 -25.44 -51.39
N GLN A 247 5.33 -24.67 -50.84
CA GLN A 247 5.71 -24.77 -49.43
C GLN A 247 4.66 -24.08 -48.56
N ARG A 248 4.17 -24.80 -47.57
CA ARG A 248 3.22 -24.31 -46.56
C ARG A 248 3.90 -24.27 -45.21
N SER A 249 3.44 -23.37 -44.35
CA SER A 249 3.85 -23.33 -42.96
C SER A 249 2.65 -22.98 -42.07
N GLU A 250 2.66 -23.52 -40.88
CA GLU A 250 1.66 -23.22 -39.85
C GLU A 250 2.36 -23.15 -38.48
N THR A 251 1.94 -22.22 -37.62
CA THR A 251 2.42 -22.17 -36.27
C THR A 251 1.34 -22.73 -35.33
N LEU A 252 1.66 -23.87 -34.76
CA LEU A 252 0.80 -24.55 -33.78
C LEU A 252 1.02 -23.93 -32.41
N HIS A 253 -0.08 -23.66 -31.68
CA HIS A 253 -0.06 -23.11 -30.35
C HIS A 253 -0.60 -24.13 -29.35
N ALA A 254 0.02 -24.16 -28.17
CA ALA A 254 -0.43 -24.98 -27.05
C ALA A 254 -0.30 -24.20 -25.75
N SER A 255 -1.03 -24.61 -24.72
CA SER A 255 -0.95 -24.01 -23.40
C SER A 255 -1.01 -25.07 -22.31
N VAL A 256 -0.38 -24.75 -21.17
CA VAL A 256 -0.43 -25.51 -19.91
C VAL A 256 -0.85 -24.55 -18.80
N THR A 257 -1.83 -24.93 -18.00
CA THR A 257 -2.22 -24.20 -16.80
C THR A 257 -1.64 -24.92 -15.59
N ALA A 258 -0.86 -24.20 -14.78
CA ALA A 258 -0.19 -24.73 -13.60
C ALA A 258 -0.49 -23.89 -12.35
N PRO A 259 -0.40 -24.46 -11.13
CA PRO A 259 -0.56 -23.73 -9.88
C PRO A 259 0.45 -22.58 -9.77
N TYR A 260 -0.02 -21.42 -9.26
CA TYR A 260 0.79 -20.22 -9.07
C TYR A 260 0.46 -19.57 -7.72
N PRO A 261 1.45 -19.32 -6.85
CA PRO A 261 1.21 -18.67 -5.56
C PRO A 261 0.94 -17.17 -5.75
N GLU A 262 -0.26 -16.74 -5.40
CA GLU A 262 -0.71 -15.35 -5.42
C GLU A 262 -0.73 -14.79 -4.00
N TYR A 263 -0.30 -13.53 -3.85
CA TYR A 263 -0.21 -12.86 -2.56
C TYR A 263 -1.12 -11.65 -2.55
N PHE A 264 -2.00 -11.59 -1.53
CA PHE A 264 -2.98 -10.51 -1.37
C PHE A 264 -2.77 -9.82 -0.03
N GLU A 265 -2.75 -8.50 -0.06
CA GLU A 265 -2.78 -7.68 1.15
C GLU A 265 -4.16 -7.07 1.33
N ARG A 266 -4.68 -7.13 2.55
CA ARG A 266 -5.98 -6.58 2.91
C ARG A 266 -5.91 -5.84 4.22
N THR A 267 -6.38 -4.58 4.21
CA THR A 267 -6.57 -3.77 5.42
C THR A 267 -7.97 -4.02 5.97
N ARG A 268 -8.07 -4.23 7.28
CA ARG A 268 -9.32 -4.47 8.00
C ARG A 268 -9.35 -3.69 9.30
N LEU A 269 -10.54 -3.25 9.68
CA LEU A 269 -10.85 -2.81 11.02
C LEU A 269 -11.63 -3.93 11.72
N ILE A 270 -11.07 -4.47 12.80
CA ILE A 270 -11.67 -5.47 13.66
C ILE A 270 -12.15 -4.75 14.91
N TYR A 271 -13.40 -4.96 15.32
CA TYR A 271 -14.02 -4.29 16.45
C TYR A 271 -14.81 -5.27 17.32
N GLY A 272 -14.49 -5.30 18.60
CA GLY A 272 -15.17 -6.12 19.60
C GLY A 272 -16.27 -5.33 20.29
N ASN A 273 -17.53 -5.83 20.31
CA ASN A 273 -18.64 -5.22 21.04
C ASN A 273 -19.70 -6.26 21.38
N THR A 274 -20.28 -6.20 22.59
CA THR A 274 -21.28 -7.16 23.07
C THR A 274 -22.71 -6.85 22.62
N ALA A 275 -22.94 -5.80 21.83
CA ALA A 275 -24.25 -5.53 21.22
C ALA A 275 -24.64 -6.63 20.24
N ALA A 276 -25.88 -7.12 20.37
CA ALA A 276 -26.43 -8.17 19.50
C ALA A 276 -25.49 -9.40 19.41
N PRO A 277 -25.24 -10.13 20.52
CA PRO A 277 -24.17 -11.11 20.64
C PRO A 277 -24.36 -12.38 19.80
N ASP A 278 -25.59 -12.67 19.37
CA ASP A 278 -25.89 -13.84 18.53
C ASP A 278 -26.08 -13.49 17.06
N LEU A 279 -26.04 -12.20 16.73
CA LEU A 279 -26.28 -11.74 15.36
C LEU A 279 -25.07 -12.03 14.47
N VAL A 280 -25.37 -12.67 13.35
CA VAL A 280 -24.42 -12.92 12.25
C VAL A 280 -25.00 -12.39 10.95
N PHE A 281 -24.27 -11.56 10.25
CA PHE A 281 -24.57 -11.14 8.88
C PHE A 281 -23.29 -10.77 8.13
N TYR A 282 -23.39 -10.77 6.82
CA TYR A 282 -22.36 -10.28 5.93
C TYR A 282 -22.96 -9.35 4.87
N ARG A 283 -22.43 -8.15 4.81
CA ARG A 283 -22.79 -7.11 3.84
C ARG A 283 -21.67 -6.91 2.84
N LYS A 284 -22.05 -6.78 1.56
CA LYS A 284 -21.18 -6.29 0.47
C LYS A 284 -21.77 -5.06 -0.18
N PRO A 285 -20.93 -4.13 -0.65
CA PRO A 285 -21.37 -3.03 -1.49
C PRO A 285 -22.17 -3.51 -2.70
N ASN A 286 -23.28 -2.84 -2.97
CA ASN A 286 -24.10 -3.11 -4.16
C ASN A 286 -24.35 -1.87 -5.05
N GLY A 287 -23.98 -0.69 -4.55
CA GLY A 287 -24.11 0.59 -5.25
C GLY A 287 -25.55 1.01 -5.53
N LEU A 288 -26.51 0.59 -4.69
CA LEU A 288 -27.94 0.88 -4.85
C LEU A 288 -28.46 2.00 -3.94
N ALA A 289 -27.66 2.51 -3.01
CA ALA A 289 -28.04 3.66 -2.18
C ALA A 289 -28.32 4.89 -3.06
N GLY A 290 -29.45 5.56 -2.83
CA GLY A 290 -29.88 6.71 -3.64
C GLY A 290 -30.33 6.38 -5.06
N LYS A 291 -30.60 5.10 -5.39
CA LYS A 291 -30.98 4.65 -6.75
C LYS A 291 -32.33 3.93 -6.79
N GLU A 292 -33.29 4.38 -5.97
CA GLU A 292 -34.62 3.75 -5.80
C GLU A 292 -35.39 3.64 -7.11
N GLY A 293 -35.17 4.56 -8.05
CA GLY A 293 -35.81 4.58 -9.38
C GLY A 293 -35.27 3.51 -10.34
N SER A 294 -34.10 2.93 -10.07
CA SER A 294 -33.45 2.00 -10.99
C SER A 294 -34.15 0.64 -11.07
N LEU A 295 -34.09 0.00 -12.25
CA LEU A 295 -34.64 -1.35 -12.46
C LEU A 295 -34.01 -2.38 -11.53
N ARG A 296 -32.72 -2.23 -11.28
CA ARG A 296 -31.98 -3.15 -10.39
C ARG A 296 -32.45 -3.02 -8.93
N PHE A 297 -32.67 -1.79 -8.45
CA PHE A 297 -33.24 -1.57 -7.12
C PHE A 297 -34.62 -2.22 -6.97
N LYS A 298 -35.53 -1.99 -7.96
CA LYS A 298 -36.86 -2.57 -7.97
C LYS A 298 -36.83 -4.09 -7.99
N TRP A 299 -35.89 -4.68 -8.73
CA TRP A 299 -35.69 -6.12 -8.79
C TRP A 299 -35.20 -6.69 -7.46
N ASP A 300 -34.20 -6.07 -6.84
CA ASP A 300 -33.66 -6.52 -5.55
C ASP A 300 -34.69 -6.33 -4.43
N LYS A 301 -35.47 -5.25 -4.43
CA LYS A 301 -36.63 -5.06 -3.55
C LYS A 301 -37.64 -6.19 -3.70
N TYR A 302 -38.03 -6.52 -4.95
CA TYR A 302 -38.93 -7.65 -5.20
C TYR A 302 -38.39 -8.97 -4.69
N ARG A 303 -37.09 -9.24 -4.87
CA ARG A 303 -36.42 -10.44 -4.35
C ARG A 303 -36.49 -10.52 -2.83
N LEU A 304 -36.25 -9.42 -2.12
CA LEU A 304 -36.32 -9.33 -0.67
C LEU A 304 -37.76 -9.60 -0.17
N HIS A 305 -38.76 -8.99 -0.78
CA HIS A 305 -40.17 -9.29 -0.47
C HIS A 305 -40.53 -10.76 -0.68
N ARG A 306 -40.09 -11.35 -1.79
CA ARG A 306 -40.29 -12.77 -2.05
C ARG A 306 -39.62 -13.64 -1.00
N LYS A 307 -38.40 -13.29 -0.57
CA LYS A 307 -37.69 -14.01 0.51
C LYS A 307 -38.43 -13.88 1.84
N ALA A 308 -38.88 -12.69 2.22
CA ALA A 308 -39.63 -12.46 3.46
C ALA A 308 -40.97 -13.19 3.52
N ARG A 309 -41.60 -13.47 2.35
CA ARG A 309 -42.86 -14.25 2.26
C ARG A 309 -42.64 -15.77 2.24
N ASN A 310 -41.42 -16.23 1.97
CA ASN A 310 -41.13 -17.64 1.81
C ASN A 310 -40.74 -18.26 3.14
N LEU A 311 -41.68 -18.86 3.84
CA LEU A 311 -41.50 -19.55 5.14
C LEU A 311 -40.48 -20.70 5.11
N LYS A 312 -40.04 -21.14 3.91
CA LYS A 312 -39.04 -22.22 3.77
C LYS A 312 -37.61 -21.71 3.89
N ASP A 313 -37.37 -20.38 3.70
CA ASP A 313 -36.03 -19.77 3.69
C ASP A 313 -35.60 -19.23 5.07
N GLY A 314 -36.20 -19.70 6.15
CA GLY A 314 -35.90 -19.30 7.52
C GLY A 314 -36.71 -18.07 7.98
N ASP A 315 -36.37 -17.55 9.16
CA ASP A 315 -37.13 -16.49 9.84
C ASP A 315 -36.78 -15.07 9.31
N PHE A 316 -36.40 -14.91 8.03
CA PHE A 316 -36.07 -13.59 7.49
C PHE A 316 -37.30 -12.66 7.46
N ALA A 317 -37.24 -11.58 8.23
CA ALA A 317 -38.23 -10.51 8.22
C ALA A 317 -37.57 -9.19 7.80
N MET A 318 -38.22 -8.45 6.92
CA MET A 318 -37.76 -7.13 6.51
C MET A 318 -38.04 -6.07 7.58
N LEU A 319 -37.16 -5.09 7.71
CA LEU A 319 -37.45 -3.87 8.43
C LEU A 319 -38.46 -3.01 7.63
N THR A 320 -39.08 -2.05 8.31
CA THR A 320 -40.05 -1.14 7.67
C THR A 320 -39.37 -0.25 6.60
N ASN A 321 -38.10 0.10 6.80
CA ASN A 321 -37.33 0.88 5.83
C ASN A 321 -36.78 -0.03 4.72
N GLU A 322 -37.54 -0.17 3.66
CA GLU A 322 -37.20 -1.02 2.51
C GLU A 322 -35.98 -0.51 1.73
N GLU A 323 -35.80 0.80 1.70
CA GLU A 323 -34.64 1.43 1.04
C GLU A 323 -33.33 0.99 1.72
N PHE A 324 -33.29 1.08 3.04
CA PHE A 324 -32.16 0.61 3.81
C PHE A 324 -31.91 -0.90 3.59
N GLU A 325 -32.96 -1.73 3.60
CA GLU A 325 -32.82 -3.18 3.38
C GLU A 325 -32.19 -3.51 2.02
N VAL A 326 -32.56 -2.80 0.97
CA VAL A 326 -32.01 -3.00 -0.38
C VAL A 326 -30.57 -2.47 -0.44
N ALA A 327 -30.31 -1.25 0.03
CA ALA A 327 -29.01 -0.62 -0.06
C ALA A 327 -27.97 -1.29 0.86
N PHE A 328 -28.34 -1.61 2.10
CA PHE A 328 -27.42 -2.23 3.06
C PHE A 328 -27.21 -3.73 2.81
N ASN A 329 -28.16 -4.42 2.17
CA ASN A 329 -28.04 -5.76 1.59
C ASN A 329 -27.57 -6.86 2.57
N THR A 330 -28.30 -7.03 3.67
CA THR A 330 -28.00 -8.04 4.72
C THR A 330 -29.08 -9.10 4.87
N SER A 331 -29.65 -9.57 3.76
CA SER A 331 -30.69 -10.59 3.76
C SER A 331 -30.22 -11.98 4.24
N ASN A 332 -28.93 -12.14 4.53
CA ASN A 332 -28.30 -13.35 5.04
C ASN A 332 -28.21 -13.39 6.59
N ARG A 333 -28.80 -12.43 7.27
CA ARG A 333 -28.80 -12.37 8.74
C ARG A 333 -29.55 -13.55 9.37
N ASN A 334 -29.04 -14.00 10.51
CA ASN A 334 -29.60 -15.13 11.25
C ASN A 334 -30.61 -14.76 12.34
N ASN A 335 -30.63 -13.48 12.80
CA ASN A 335 -31.45 -13.05 13.93
C ASN A 335 -32.05 -11.67 13.64
N ASN A 336 -33.36 -11.64 13.26
CA ASN A 336 -34.05 -10.40 12.90
C ASN A 336 -34.31 -9.48 14.10
N GLN A 337 -34.53 -10.04 15.30
CA GLN A 337 -34.78 -9.23 16.50
C GLN A 337 -33.51 -8.45 16.89
N GLN A 338 -32.38 -9.14 16.98
CA GLN A 338 -31.11 -8.47 17.29
C GLN A 338 -30.70 -7.51 16.17
N TYR A 339 -31.02 -7.82 14.92
CA TYR A 339 -30.79 -6.93 13.80
C TYR A 339 -31.62 -5.64 13.90
N ALA A 340 -32.91 -5.74 14.21
CA ALA A 340 -33.78 -4.59 14.39
C ALA A 340 -33.37 -3.73 15.60
N LEU A 341 -32.90 -4.35 16.68
CA LEU A 341 -32.37 -3.64 17.83
C LEU A 341 -31.06 -2.88 17.50
N LEU A 342 -30.21 -3.48 16.68
CA LEU A 342 -28.95 -2.87 16.30
C LEU A 342 -29.15 -1.73 15.30
N PHE A 343 -29.96 -1.96 14.27
CA PHE A 343 -30.28 -0.98 13.23
C PHE A 343 -31.61 -0.26 13.51
N THR A 344 -31.60 0.57 14.55
CA THR A 344 -32.71 1.48 14.88
C THR A 344 -32.98 2.44 13.72
N PRO A 345 -34.14 3.15 13.67
CA PRO A 345 -34.41 4.15 12.63
C PRO A 345 -33.31 5.20 12.50
N LEU A 346 -32.70 5.63 13.62
CA LEU A 346 -31.58 6.57 13.61
C LEU A 346 -30.33 5.95 12.96
N ALA A 347 -29.99 4.71 13.31
CA ALA A 347 -28.87 3.98 12.69
C ALA A 347 -29.05 3.79 11.18
N GLN A 348 -30.28 3.45 10.75
CA GLN A 348 -30.61 3.30 9.34
C GLN A 348 -30.47 4.62 8.57
N GLN A 349 -30.97 5.72 9.13
CA GLN A 349 -30.87 7.05 8.52
C GLN A 349 -29.42 7.50 8.37
N SER A 350 -28.64 7.40 9.44
CA SER A 350 -27.22 7.75 9.46
C SER A 350 -26.40 6.88 8.49
N MET A 351 -26.68 5.57 8.45
CA MET A 351 -26.04 4.65 7.51
C MET A 351 -26.39 4.98 6.06
N MET A 352 -27.66 5.31 5.76
CA MET A 352 -28.07 5.69 4.40
C MET A 352 -27.37 6.96 3.93
N LYS A 353 -27.26 7.99 4.78
CA LYS A 353 -26.45 9.18 4.47
C LYS A 353 -25.01 8.80 4.10
N LEU A 354 -24.38 7.95 4.91
CA LEU A 354 -23.02 7.48 4.68
C LEU A 354 -22.87 6.75 3.34
N LEU A 355 -23.83 5.88 3.00
CA LEU A 355 -23.80 5.10 1.75
C LEU A 355 -24.06 5.94 0.50
N GLN A 356 -24.76 7.07 0.63
CA GLN A 356 -25.11 7.95 -0.48
C GLN A 356 -24.04 9.01 -0.77
N ASP A 357 -23.23 9.37 0.21
CA ASP A 357 -22.20 10.40 0.09
C ASP A 357 -20.90 9.81 -0.48
N GLU A 358 -20.70 9.96 -1.79
CA GLU A 358 -19.49 9.54 -2.51
C GLU A 358 -18.37 10.59 -2.44
N GLU A 359 -18.69 11.85 -2.11
CA GLU A 359 -17.74 12.95 -2.14
C GLU A 359 -16.86 13.01 -0.88
N THR A 360 -17.49 12.90 0.30
CA THR A 360 -16.79 12.98 1.58
C THR A 360 -16.60 11.62 2.22
N ALA A 361 -17.63 10.75 2.18
CA ALA A 361 -17.65 9.48 2.95
C ALA A 361 -17.28 8.24 2.14
N PHE A 362 -16.80 8.37 0.91
CA PHE A 362 -16.49 7.27 -0.01
C PHE A 362 -17.72 6.43 -0.44
N GLY A 363 -18.94 6.77 0.00
CA GLY A 363 -20.16 6.09 -0.38
C GLY A 363 -20.25 4.63 0.05
N ASP A 364 -20.80 3.81 -0.83
CA ASP A 364 -20.96 2.37 -0.64
C ASP A 364 -19.68 1.59 -0.96
N ASP A 365 -18.61 1.78 -0.15
CA ASP A 365 -17.27 1.26 -0.43
C ASP A 365 -16.76 0.18 0.54
N PHE A 366 -17.55 -0.25 1.53
CA PHE A 366 -17.09 -1.16 2.58
C PHE A 366 -17.87 -2.48 2.66
N ASP A 367 -17.15 -3.56 2.93
CA ASP A 367 -17.74 -4.80 3.43
C ASP A 367 -17.93 -4.70 4.94
N PHE A 368 -19.04 -5.22 5.47
CA PHE A 368 -19.29 -5.32 6.91
C PHE A 368 -19.67 -6.75 7.27
N ASN A 369 -18.81 -7.42 8.00
CA ASN A 369 -19.05 -8.75 8.53
C ASN A 369 -19.24 -8.67 10.06
N LYS A 370 -20.41 -9.06 10.53
CA LYS A 370 -20.68 -9.27 11.95
C LYS A 370 -20.77 -10.75 12.23
N ALA A 371 -19.88 -11.24 13.09
CA ALA A 371 -19.86 -12.61 13.58
C ALA A 371 -19.98 -12.57 15.11
N LYS A 372 -21.20 -12.62 15.61
CA LYS A 372 -21.50 -12.49 17.04
C LYS A 372 -20.99 -11.14 17.60
N MET A 373 -20.06 -11.16 18.54
CA MET A 373 -19.51 -9.96 19.17
C MET A 373 -18.35 -9.32 18.38
N ILE A 374 -17.87 -9.96 17.33
CA ILE A 374 -16.82 -9.43 16.47
C ILE A 374 -17.42 -8.79 15.22
N ASN A 375 -16.97 -7.58 14.91
CA ASN A 375 -17.33 -6.83 13.72
C ASN A 375 -16.07 -6.57 12.91
N VAL A 376 -16.12 -6.83 11.60
CA VAL A 376 -15.01 -6.59 10.68
C VAL A 376 -15.47 -5.70 9.55
N ILE A 377 -14.86 -4.53 9.45
CA ILE A 377 -15.03 -3.60 8.33
C ILE A 377 -13.83 -3.74 7.39
N MET A 378 -14.12 -3.88 6.10
CA MET A 378 -13.10 -3.86 5.06
C MET A 378 -13.48 -2.79 4.03
N ALA A 379 -13.04 -1.57 4.28
CA ALA A 379 -13.26 -0.43 3.40
C ALA A 379 -12.26 -0.45 2.23
N ARG A 380 -12.74 -0.17 1.01
CA ARG A 380 -11.89 -0.20 -0.20
C ARG A 380 -10.89 0.94 -0.20
N HIS A 381 -11.29 2.14 0.20
CA HIS A 381 -10.39 3.30 0.32
C HIS A 381 -9.18 3.07 1.24
N MET A 382 -9.28 2.12 2.18
CA MET A 382 -8.17 1.73 3.06
C MET A 382 -7.17 0.78 2.39
N GLN A 383 -7.51 0.16 1.26
CA GLN A 383 -6.65 -0.85 0.64
C GLN A 383 -5.42 -0.23 -0.04
N ASP A 384 -5.57 0.96 -0.61
CA ASP A 384 -4.52 1.67 -1.35
C ASP A 384 -3.62 2.53 -0.44
N LEU A 385 -4.02 2.72 0.84
CA LEU A 385 -3.25 3.50 1.80
C LEU A 385 -2.32 2.60 2.63
N ASN A 386 -1.06 3.00 2.72
CA ASN A 386 -0.14 2.38 3.65
C ASN A 386 -0.21 3.07 5.02
N LEU A 387 -0.87 2.41 5.98
CA LEU A 387 -1.06 2.92 7.33
C LEU A 387 -0.01 2.36 8.32
N ASP A 388 1.20 2.11 7.87
CA ASP A 388 2.29 1.74 8.78
C ASP A 388 2.71 2.92 9.68
N LEU A 389 2.34 4.15 9.29
CA LEU A 389 2.58 5.41 10.00
C LEU A 389 4.08 5.71 10.25
N ASN A 390 4.94 5.25 9.35
CA ASN A 390 6.37 5.45 9.47
C ASN A 390 6.71 6.96 9.52
N PRO A 391 7.37 7.44 10.58
CA PRO A 391 7.69 8.85 10.74
C PRO A 391 8.64 9.41 9.67
N ARG A 392 9.38 8.56 8.95
CA ARG A 392 10.24 8.98 7.84
C ARG A 392 9.47 9.71 6.73
N GLN A 393 8.16 9.46 6.59
CA GLN A 393 7.31 10.14 5.60
C GLN A 393 7.14 11.65 5.84
N TYR A 394 7.38 12.13 7.07
CA TYR A 394 7.30 13.54 7.43
C TYR A 394 8.65 14.26 7.29
N GLN A 395 9.75 13.52 7.14
CA GLN A 395 11.08 14.08 7.11
C GLN A 395 11.36 14.82 5.79
N GLY A 396 11.96 15.99 5.90
CA GLY A 396 12.30 16.83 4.77
C GLY A 396 13.42 17.81 5.10
N PHE A 397 13.98 18.46 4.07
CA PHE A 397 14.99 19.49 4.23
C PHE A 397 14.44 20.92 4.16
N ASP A 398 13.18 21.08 3.73
CA ASP A 398 12.49 22.34 3.55
C ASP A 398 11.37 22.44 4.59
N TYR A 399 11.43 23.45 5.45
CA TYR A 399 10.48 23.65 6.55
C TYR A 399 9.05 23.86 6.05
N ASP A 400 8.85 24.73 5.06
CA ASP A 400 7.51 25.08 4.58
C ASP A 400 6.86 23.90 3.87
N LYS A 401 7.64 23.16 3.09
CA LYS A 401 7.18 21.93 2.44
C LYS A 401 6.93 20.80 3.44
N ALA A 402 7.79 20.66 4.45
CA ALA A 402 7.57 19.67 5.52
C ALA A 402 6.28 19.97 6.31
N GLN A 403 5.98 21.24 6.56
CA GLN A 403 4.72 21.66 7.18
C GLN A 403 3.51 21.32 6.31
N GLU A 404 3.56 21.65 5.02
CA GLU A 404 2.47 21.35 4.07
C GLU A 404 2.24 19.82 3.96
N ASP A 405 3.31 19.05 3.75
CA ASP A 405 3.25 17.60 3.66
C ASP A 405 2.75 16.96 4.95
N PHE A 406 3.18 17.44 6.11
CA PHE A 406 2.69 16.98 7.40
C PHE A 406 1.17 17.13 7.52
N HIS A 407 0.65 18.30 7.21
CA HIS A 407 -0.79 18.54 7.28
C HIS A 407 -1.56 17.72 6.26
N ARG A 408 -1.08 17.65 5.03
CA ARG A 408 -1.71 16.91 3.93
C ARG A 408 -1.76 15.41 4.20
N ILE A 409 -0.64 14.81 4.58
CA ILE A 409 -0.54 13.37 4.85
C ILE A 409 -1.44 12.97 6.02
N ASN A 410 -1.37 13.71 7.13
CA ASN A 410 -2.17 13.41 8.30
C ASN A 410 -3.67 13.63 8.05
N ALA A 411 -4.07 14.62 7.24
CA ALA A 411 -5.47 14.82 6.86
C ALA A 411 -6.01 13.65 6.02
N ILE A 412 -5.23 13.13 5.07
CA ILE A 412 -5.60 11.95 4.26
C ILE A 412 -5.80 10.73 5.17
N TYR A 413 -4.88 10.48 6.09
CA TYR A 413 -4.96 9.33 6.98
C TYR A 413 -6.11 9.46 7.98
N PHE A 414 -6.29 10.64 8.57
CA PHE A 414 -7.43 10.91 9.46
C PHE A 414 -8.75 10.68 8.75
N HIS A 415 -8.92 11.23 7.57
CA HIS A 415 -10.11 11.06 6.73
C HIS A 415 -10.42 9.58 6.49
N ALA A 416 -9.44 8.83 5.99
CA ALA A 416 -9.61 7.41 5.68
C ALA A 416 -9.92 6.56 6.92
N ILE A 417 -9.18 6.76 8.02
CA ILE A 417 -9.39 5.99 9.26
C ILE A 417 -10.75 6.33 9.88
N TYR A 418 -11.12 7.61 9.90
CA TYR A 418 -12.42 8.03 10.44
C TYR A 418 -13.57 7.36 9.70
N PHE A 419 -13.55 7.37 8.38
CA PHE A 419 -14.61 6.73 7.58
C PHE A 419 -14.55 5.20 7.59
N ALA A 420 -13.44 4.59 7.98
CA ALA A 420 -13.43 3.15 8.31
C ALA A 420 -14.21 2.85 9.60
N PHE A 421 -14.20 3.76 10.59
CA PHE A 421 -15.03 3.67 11.80
C PHE A 421 -16.49 4.09 11.59
N ALA A 422 -16.77 4.95 10.61
CA ALA A 422 -18.10 5.54 10.41
C ALA A 422 -19.24 4.50 10.37
N PRO A 423 -19.14 3.33 9.70
CA PRO A 423 -20.18 2.30 9.73
C PRO A 423 -20.50 1.78 11.15
N LEU A 424 -19.51 1.76 12.04
CA LEU A 424 -19.72 1.37 13.44
C LEU A 424 -20.33 2.52 14.24
N LEU A 425 -19.91 3.75 13.96
CA LEU A 425 -20.41 4.96 14.61
C LEU A 425 -21.86 5.28 14.24
N CYS A 426 -22.34 4.89 13.06
CA CYS A 426 -23.75 4.96 12.70
C CYS A 426 -24.68 4.15 13.61
N VAL A 427 -24.14 3.24 14.41
CA VAL A 427 -24.93 2.34 15.27
C VAL A 427 -24.87 2.81 16.73
N PRO A 428 -25.92 3.47 17.28
CA PRO A 428 -25.90 4.03 18.63
C PRO A 428 -25.58 3.00 19.71
N MET A 429 -26.07 1.77 19.55
CA MET A 429 -25.86 0.70 20.52
C MET A 429 -24.38 0.35 20.71
N TYR A 430 -23.54 0.48 19.67
CA TYR A 430 -22.10 0.26 19.77
C TYR A 430 -21.39 1.31 20.64
N GLN A 431 -21.95 2.49 20.75
CA GLN A 431 -21.37 3.56 21.57
C GLN A 431 -21.87 3.52 23.01
N GLN A 432 -23.10 3.04 23.22
CA GLN A 432 -23.76 2.99 24.54
C GLN A 432 -23.29 1.78 25.37
N ILE A 433 -23.00 0.66 24.73
CA ILE A 433 -22.53 -0.56 25.39
C ILE A 433 -21.02 -0.47 25.58
N ARG A 434 -20.62 -0.39 26.85
CA ARG A 434 -19.21 -0.31 27.28
C ARG A 434 -18.87 -1.48 28.18
N PRO A 435 -17.67 -2.08 28.07
CA PRO A 435 -17.24 -3.15 28.97
C PRO A 435 -16.96 -2.58 30.37
N GLN A 436 -17.07 -3.42 31.39
CA GLN A 436 -16.80 -3.03 32.78
C GLN A 436 -15.35 -2.54 32.97
N SER A 437 -14.40 -3.12 32.26
CA SER A 437 -12.99 -2.69 32.27
C SER A 437 -12.78 -1.24 31.83
N ALA A 438 -13.58 -0.74 30.90
CA ALA A 438 -13.55 0.67 30.49
C ALA A 438 -14.06 1.64 31.57
N ILE A 439 -14.87 1.12 32.53
CA ILE A 439 -15.44 1.92 33.62
C ILE A 439 -14.50 1.94 34.82
N TYR A 440 -13.83 0.84 35.13
CA TYR A 440 -13.01 0.68 36.34
C TYR A 440 -11.51 0.79 36.12
N GLY A 441 -11.06 0.89 34.85
CA GLY A 441 -9.66 0.83 34.47
C GLY A 441 -9.08 -0.58 34.56
N GLN A 442 -8.06 -0.85 33.79
CA GLN A 442 -7.21 -2.06 33.91
C GLN A 442 -5.76 -1.64 33.80
N ASP A 443 -4.92 -2.17 34.69
CA ASP A 443 -3.47 -2.13 34.49
C ASP A 443 -3.13 -3.03 33.31
N MET A 444 -2.76 -2.41 32.20
CA MET A 444 -2.40 -3.11 30.98
C MET A 444 -0.99 -3.67 31.11
N GLN A 445 -0.83 -4.96 30.99
CA GLN A 445 0.51 -5.53 30.80
C GLN A 445 1.07 -5.06 29.46
N GLN A 446 2.25 -4.44 29.52
CA GLN A 446 2.91 -3.81 28.39
C GLN A 446 3.82 -4.80 27.63
N LYS A 447 3.29 -5.97 27.30
CA LYS A 447 4.00 -6.93 26.50
C LYS A 447 3.41 -6.94 25.08
N SER A 448 4.27 -6.83 24.07
CA SER A 448 3.85 -6.89 22.66
C SER A 448 3.27 -8.26 22.30
N SER A 449 2.27 -8.25 21.42
CA SER A 449 1.66 -9.47 20.88
C SER A 449 2.47 -10.00 19.68
N PHE A 450 2.22 -11.25 19.30
CA PHE A 450 2.85 -11.83 18.11
C PHE A 450 2.47 -11.07 16.82
N TRP A 451 1.39 -10.29 16.80
CA TRP A 451 1.02 -9.41 15.70
C TRP A 451 2.06 -8.30 15.50
N GLU A 452 2.53 -7.69 16.60
CA GLU A 452 3.62 -6.70 16.54
C GLU A 452 4.95 -7.33 16.12
N HIS A 453 5.21 -8.57 16.54
CA HIS A 453 6.42 -9.29 16.14
C HIS A 453 6.45 -9.56 14.62
N GLU A 454 5.33 -9.99 14.04
CA GLU A 454 5.18 -10.17 12.59
C GLU A 454 5.26 -8.82 11.85
N ALA A 455 4.66 -7.76 12.40
CA ALA A 455 4.72 -6.41 11.83
C ALA A 455 6.17 -5.87 11.84
N LEU A 456 6.92 -6.06 12.93
CA LEU A 456 8.34 -5.72 13.01
C LEU A 456 9.17 -6.48 11.96
N ALA A 457 8.93 -7.78 11.80
CA ALA A 457 9.62 -8.58 10.77
C ALA A 457 9.29 -8.08 9.35
N ASN A 458 8.03 -7.72 9.06
CA ASN A 458 7.64 -7.14 7.78
C ASN A 458 8.19 -5.72 7.56
N PHE A 459 8.34 -4.91 8.61
CA PHE A 459 8.98 -3.59 8.55
C PHE A 459 10.44 -3.69 8.10
N TRP A 460 11.19 -4.68 8.56
CA TRP A 460 12.56 -4.93 8.10
C TRP A 460 12.61 -5.48 6.67
N GLY A 461 11.51 -6.02 6.18
CA GLY A 461 11.39 -6.56 4.84
C GLY A 461 11.67 -8.06 4.77
N GLN A 462 10.84 -8.73 4.01
CA GLN A 462 10.87 -10.18 3.84
C GLN A 462 12.21 -10.71 3.27
N ASP A 463 12.93 -9.89 2.50
CA ASP A 463 14.19 -10.29 1.87
C ASP A 463 15.30 -10.63 2.87
N HIS A 464 15.20 -10.12 4.10
CA HIS A 464 16.12 -10.48 5.19
C HIS A 464 15.94 -11.90 5.71
N PHE A 465 14.79 -12.51 5.49
CA PHE A 465 14.40 -13.81 6.03
C PHE A 465 14.16 -14.88 4.98
N LYS A 466 14.06 -14.49 3.71
CA LYS A 466 13.83 -15.39 2.58
C LYS A 466 14.89 -16.48 2.47
N HIS A 467 14.45 -17.68 2.05
CA HIS A 467 15.37 -18.67 1.52
C HIS A 467 16.06 -18.14 0.25
N PRO A 468 17.36 -18.39 0.03
CA PRO A 468 18.07 -17.89 -1.17
C PRO A 468 17.40 -18.23 -2.50
N ASP A 469 16.78 -19.40 -2.60
CA ASP A 469 16.10 -19.85 -3.81
C ASP A 469 14.64 -19.32 -3.93
N CYS A 470 14.14 -18.59 -2.94
CA CYS A 470 12.77 -18.09 -2.95
C CYS A 470 12.61 -16.99 -3.98
N VAL A 471 11.70 -17.18 -4.95
CA VAL A 471 11.40 -16.21 -6.03
C VAL A 471 10.09 -15.47 -5.83
N THR A 472 9.31 -15.80 -4.80
CA THR A 472 8.01 -15.19 -4.51
C THR A 472 8.10 -14.25 -3.31
N ASN A 473 6.98 -13.58 -2.99
CA ASN A 473 6.77 -13.01 -1.68
C ASN A 473 6.71 -14.12 -0.61
N CYS A 474 6.80 -13.73 0.66
CA CYS A 474 6.76 -14.67 1.79
C CYS A 474 5.66 -14.32 2.78
N ILE A 475 5.17 -15.34 3.46
CA ILE A 475 4.40 -15.22 4.69
C ILE A 475 5.40 -15.35 5.85
N LEU A 476 5.52 -14.29 6.67
CA LEU A 476 6.41 -14.28 7.83
C LEU A 476 5.64 -14.73 9.06
N LYS A 477 6.24 -15.66 9.82
CA LYS A 477 5.76 -16.12 11.12
C LYS A 477 6.84 -15.94 12.16
N THR A 478 6.44 -15.60 13.38
CA THR A 478 7.37 -15.33 14.48
C THR A 478 7.10 -16.23 15.68
N GLU A 479 8.19 -16.68 16.29
CA GLU A 479 8.17 -17.38 17.57
C GLU A 479 9.04 -16.60 18.55
N GLU A 480 8.49 -16.31 19.74
CA GLU A 480 9.20 -15.55 20.77
C GLU A 480 9.91 -16.45 21.79
N LYS A 481 11.08 -16.01 22.23
CA LYS A 481 11.79 -16.58 23.37
C LYS A 481 12.32 -15.47 24.26
N GLN A 482 11.82 -15.37 25.47
CA GLN A 482 12.29 -14.42 26.46
C GLN A 482 13.73 -14.72 26.85
N GLN A 483 14.56 -13.67 26.97
CA GLN A 483 15.93 -13.74 27.46
C GLN A 483 15.97 -13.27 28.93
N GLY A 484 17.01 -13.69 29.66
CA GLY A 484 17.15 -13.34 31.08
C GLY A 484 17.47 -11.85 31.36
N ASP A 485 17.81 -11.08 30.31
CA ASP A 485 18.12 -9.64 30.36
C ASP A 485 16.92 -8.74 30.05
N GLY A 486 15.72 -9.31 29.95
CA GLY A 486 14.50 -8.58 29.60
C GLY A 486 14.33 -8.32 28.10
N SER A 487 15.23 -8.79 27.24
CA SER A 487 15.04 -8.78 25.80
C SER A 487 14.25 -10.00 25.34
N THR A 488 13.67 -9.90 24.14
CA THR A 488 12.93 -10.99 23.49
C THR A 488 13.64 -11.37 22.20
N LEU A 489 14.02 -12.63 22.06
CA LEU A 489 14.53 -13.18 20.81
C LEU A 489 13.36 -13.70 19.98
N LEU A 490 13.18 -13.12 18.79
CA LEU A 490 12.20 -13.58 17.82
C LEU A 490 12.89 -14.45 16.77
N THR A 491 12.40 -15.66 16.58
CA THR A 491 12.73 -16.47 15.41
C THR A 491 11.70 -16.18 14.33
N VAL A 492 12.15 -15.68 13.17
CA VAL A 492 11.31 -15.36 12.03
C VAL A 492 11.44 -16.45 10.97
N THR A 493 10.34 -17.08 10.59
CA THR A 493 10.29 -18.05 9.49
C THR A 493 9.54 -17.43 8.30
N ALA A 494 10.18 -17.42 7.14
CA ALA A 494 9.66 -16.88 5.89
C ALA A 494 9.26 -18.02 4.95
N TYR A 495 7.96 -18.23 4.79
CA TYR A 495 7.39 -19.26 3.90
C TYR A 495 7.15 -18.66 2.51
N GLY A 496 7.78 -19.23 1.50
CA GLY A 496 7.64 -18.81 0.11
C GLY A 496 7.83 -19.99 -0.85
N TYR A 497 8.10 -19.69 -2.12
CA TYR A 497 8.25 -20.71 -3.15
C TYR A 497 9.48 -20.46 -4.01
N ARG A 498 10.18 -21.54 -4.37
CA ARG A 498 11.16 -21.55 -5.46
C ARG A 498 10.49 -21.99 -6.77
N SER A 499 11.02 -21.54 -7.89
CA SER A 499 10.55 -21.94 -9.21
C SER A 499 11.48 -22.98 -9.81
N VAL A 500 10.91 -24.04 -10.37
CA VAL A 500 11.62 -25.05 -11.15
C VAL A 500 11.00 -25.08 -12.54
N ARG A 501 11.80 -24.77 -13.57
CA ARG A 501 11.33 -24.80 -14.95
C ARG A 501 11.06 -26.23 -15.41
N ARG A 502 9.87 -26.45 -15.96
CA ARG A 502 9.40 -27.71 -16.52
C ARG A 502 9.08 -27.55 -18.00
N LEU A 503 9.19 -28.65 -18.74
CA LEU A 503 8.83 -28.73 -20.15
C LEU A 503 7.77 -29.82 -20.34
N THR A 504 6.63 -29.46 -20.91
CA THR A 504 5.54 -30.38 -21.24
C THR A 504 5.26 -30.30 -22.73
N TYR A 505 5.05 -31.44 -23.35
CA TYR A 505 4.70 -31.53 -24.76
C TYR A 505 3.20 -31.78 -24.93
N ILE A 506 2.54 -30.89 -25.65
CA ILE A 506 1.11 -30.98 -25.95
C ILE A 506 0.94 -31.36 -27.41
N SER A 507 0.24 -32.44 -27.66
CA SER A 507 -0.02 -32.94 -29.02
C SER A 507 -1.08 -32.05 -29.69
N LYS A 508 -0.76 -31.48 -30.85
CA LYS A 508 -1.64 -30.67 -31.70
C LYS A 508 -1.66 -31.20 -33.12
N TYR A 509 -2.86 -31.20 -33.71
CA TYR A 509 -3.03 -31.61 -35.10
C TYR A 509 -2.68 -30.45 -36.04
N GLY A 510 -1.82 -30.67 -37.00
CA GLY A 510 -1.36 -29.65 -37.94
C GLY A 510 -2.03 -29.76 -39.31
N GLY A 511 -1.92 -28.70 -40.11
CA GLY A 511 -2.44 -28.64 -41.49
C GLY A 511 -1.78 -29.64 -42.47
N ASP A 512 -0.69 -30.26 -42.08
CA ASP A 512 -0.04 -31.37 -42.80
C ASP A 512 -0.72 -32.74 -42.54
N GLY A 513 -1.81 -32.76 -41.75
CA GLY A 513 -2.54 -33.99 -41.44
C GLY A 513 -1.88 -34.87 -40.37
N ARG A 514 -0.94 -34.35 -39.57
CA ARG A 514 -0.20 -35.09 -38.53
C ARG A 514 -0.30 -34.42 -37.17
N TYR A 515 -0.07 -35.24 -36.14
CA TYR A 515 0.06 -34.70 -34.78
C TYR A 515 1.51 -34.27 -34.53
N HIS A 516 1.65 -33.08 -33.96
CA HIS A 516 2.92 -32.49 -33.56
C HIS A 516 2.96 -32.20 -32.07
N ASN A 517 4.05 -32.55 -31.44
CA ASN A 517 4.28 -32.19 -30.03
C ASN A 517 4.79 -30.74 -29.96
N VAL A 518 3.95 -29.86 -29.42
CA VAL A 518 4.28 -28.46 -29.19
C VAL A 518 4.87 -28.34 -27.78
N PRO A 519 6.12 -27.87 -27.63
CA PRO A 519 6.75 -27.68 -26.34
C PRO A 519 6.12 -26.48 -25.62
N VAL A 520 5.77 -26.65 -24.37
CA VAL A 520 5.33 -25.58 -23.47
C VAL A 520 6.22 -25.61 -22.25
N GLU A 521 6.99 -24.54 -22.04
CA GLU A 521 7.76 -24.35 -20.84
C GLU A 521 6.88 -23.69 -19.77
N TRP A 522 6.92 -24.19 -18.54
CA TRP A 522 6.16 -23.66 -17.43
C TRP A 522 6.96 -23.77 -16.13
N ASP A 523 6.59 -22.94 -15.13
CA ASP A 523 7.26 -22.92 -13.84
C ASP A 523 6.45 -23.70 -12.81
N GLU A 524 7.08 -24.71 -12.20
CA GLU A 524 6.54 -25.41 -11.04
C GLU A 524 7.01 -24.71 -9.76
N TYR A 525 6.07 -24.31 -8.90
CA TYR A 525 6.36 -23.63 -7.64
C TYR A 525 6.40 -24.63 -6.49
N LEU A 526 7.58 -24.80 -5.88
CA LEU A 526 7.82 -25.69 -4.75
C LEU A 526 8.03 -24.88 -3.47
N PRO A 527 7.38 -25.25 -2.33
CA PRO A 527 7.51 -24.52 -1.08
C PRO A 527 8.95 -24.55 -0.56
N VAL A 528 9.40 -23.41 -0.04
CA VAL A 528 10.68 -23.26 0.65
C VAL A 528 10.48 -22.37 1.88
N ALA A 529 11.29 -22.59 2.90
CA ALA A 529 11.29 -21.76 4.11
C ALA A 529 12.70 -21.21 4.38
N GLY A 530 12.78 -19.92 4.66
CA GLY A 530 13.97 -19.26 5.16
C GLY A 530 13.77 -18.87 6.63
N ASN A 531 14.88 -18.67 7.36
CA ASN A 531 14.85 -18.32 8.77
C ASN A 531 15.79 -17.16 9.07
N GLY A 532 15.42 -16.34 10.04
CA GLY A 532 16.26 -15.30 10.61
C GLY A 532 15.89 -15.03 12.06
N ARG A 533 16.65 -14.18 12.72
CA ARG A 533 16.43 -13.84 14.12
C ARG A 533 16.44 -12.34 14.32
N ILE A 534 15.59 -11.87 15.22
CA ILE A 534 15.50 -10.49 15.67
C ILE A 534 15.64 -10.51 17.19
N LEU A 535 16.56 -9.72 17.73
CA LEU A 535 16.57 -9.42 19.15
C LEU A 535 15.85 -8.08 19.35
N MET A 536 14.80 -8.05 20.15
CA MET A 536 14.03 -6.84 20.42
C MET A 536 13.91 -6.57 21.91
N ARG A 537 13.71 -5.29 22.25
CA ARG A 537 13.40 -4.81 23.59
C ARG A 537 12.32 -3.73 23.48
N GLU A 538 11.32 -3.80 24.35
CA GLU A 538 10.30 -2.76 24.46
C GLU A 538 10.85 -1.51 25.13
N ASP A 539 10.51 -0.33 24.57
CA ASP A 539 10.88 0.96 25.16
C ASP A 539 9.74 1.43 26.09
N ASN A 540 9.92 1.19 27.35
CA ASN A 540 8.97 1.58 28.43
C ASN A 540 9.34 2.91 29.09
N THR A 541 10.27 3.68 28.54
CA THR A 541 10.86 4.88 29.15
C THR A 541 9.83 6.00 29.43
N GLN A 542 8.69 6.02 28.75
CA GLN A 542 7.66 7.04 28.95
C GLN A 542 6.84 6.84 30.22
N GLU A 543 6.75 5.64 30.75
CA GLU A 543 5.91 5.35 31.92
C GLU A 543 6.66 5.52 33.24
N GLU A 544 7.98 5.42 33.24
CA GLU A 544 8.81 5.52 34.42
C GLU A 544 9.09 6.97 34.88
N ALA A 545 8.90 7.96 33.99
CA ALA A 545 9.09 9.38 34.33
C ALA A 545 8.30 10.27 33.35
N ASN A 546 7.87 11.45 33.82
CA ASN A 546 7.37 12.57 32.99
C ASN A 546 8.48 13.10 32.06
N ILE A 547 9.09 12.24 31.27
CA ILE A 547 10.17 12.57 30.34
C ILE A 547 9.54 13.16 29.06
N SER A 548 10.04 14.32 28.62
CA SER A 548 9.56 14.91 27.37
C SER A 548 9.88 14.00 26.17
N GLN A 549 9.07 14.08 25.13
CA GLN A 549 9.29 13.31 23.89
C GLN A 549 10.71 13.51 23.34
N LYS A 550 11.24 14.73 23.41
CA LYS A 550 12.60 15.07 23.00
C LYS A 550 13.66 14.32 23.79
N GLN A 551 13.52 14.26 25.11
CA GLN A 551 14.48 13.55 25.99
C GLN A 551 14.46 12.05 25.68
N ARG A 552 13.26 11.46 25.51
CA ARG A 552 13.11 10.05 25.12
C ARG A 552 13.77 9.76 23.77
N LEU A 553 13.43 10.55 22.73
CA LEU A 553 13.98 10.33 21.39
C LEU A 553 15.48 10.61 21.31
N ASN A 554 16.01 11.55 22.10
CA ASN A 554 17.45 11.75 22.22
C ASN A 554 18.13 10.53 22.86
N HIS A 555 17.57 10.00 23.95
CA HIS A 555 18.09 8.80 24.60
C HIS A 555 18.07 7.58 23.66
N ILE A 556 16.96 7.35 22.95
CA ILE A 556 16.87 6.32 21.92
C ILE A 556 17.90 6.58 20.81
N GLY A 557 18.02 7.82 20.34
CA GLY A 557 18.99 8.21 19.33
C GLY A 557 20.44 7.89 19.71
N GLU A 558 20.82 8.09 20.97
CA GLU A 558 22.13 7.70 21.49
C GLU A 558 22.34 6.18 21.50
N ILE A 559 21.30 5.41 21.84
CA ILE A 559 21.33 3.95 21.81
C ILE A 559 21.49 3.45 20.37
N LEU A 560 20.70 4.00 19.44
CA LEU A 560 20.71 3.60 18.04
C LEU A 560 22.04 3.92 17.34
N GLN A 561 22.71 5.02 17.70
CA GLN A 561 24.02 5.37 17.14
C GLN A 561 25.15 4.45 17.59
N LYS A 562 25.03 3.84 18.77
CA LYS A 562 26.08 2.97 19.34
C LYS A 562 26.03 1.52 18.85
N SER A 563 24.94 1.10 18.25
CA SER A 563 24.73 -0.29 17.85
C SER A 563 23.77 -0.30 16.64
N HIS A 564 23.99 -1.12 15.64
CA HIS A 564 23.14 -1.26 14.44
C HIS A 564 21.71 -1.69 14.80
N LEU A 565 21.02 -0.83 15.57
CA LEU A 565 19.67 -1.01 16.08
C LEU A 565 18.71 -0.15 15.26
N ASP A 566 17.52 -0.66 15.03
CA ASP A 566 16.40 0.06 14.43
C ASP A 566 15.29 0.26 15.45
N LEU A 567 14.57 1.38 15.32
CA LEU A 567 13.37 1.67 16.08
C LEU A 567 12.14 1.41 15.23
N TYR A 568 11.28 0.52 15.70
CA TYR A 568 9.94 0.31 15.17
C TYR A 568 8.92 0.54 16.29
N ARG A 569 8.18 1.65 16.22
CA ARG A 569 7.22 2.08 17.25
C ARG A 569 7.89 2.23 18.62
N ARG A 570 7.65 1.28 19.53
CA ARG A 570 8.22 1.20 20.86
C ARG A 570 9.22 0.04 21.01
N HIS A 571 9.68 -0.51 19.90
CA HIS A 571 10.61 -1.65 19.90
C HIS A 571 11.97 -1.21 19.36
N ILE A 572 12.99 -1.38 20.19
CA ILE A 572 14.40 -1.26 19.78
C ILE A 572 14.83 -2.65 19.37
N ALA A 573 15.20 -2.83 18.13
CA ALA A 573 15.46 -4.14 17.57
C ALA A 573 16.76 -4.21 16.77
N SER A 574 17.41 -5.38 16.79
CA SER A 574 18.58 -5.69 15.97
C SER A 574 18.41 -7.05 15.30
N LYS A 575 19.01 -7.18 14.12
CA LYS A 575 19.17 -8.47 13.46
C LYS A 575 20.32 -9.23 14.12
N VAL A 576 20.11 -10.54 14.40
CA VAL A 576 21.09 -11.42 15.04
C VAL A 576 21.48 -12.55 14.09
#